data_c7e2c7b74377023a32c16b795241d5ca
#
_entry.id   c7e2c7b74377023a32c16b795241d5ca
#
_cell.length_a   1.000
_cell.length_b   1.000
_cell.length_c   1.000
_cell.angle_alpha   90.00
_cell.angle_beta   90.00
_cell.angle_gamma   90.00
#
_symmetry.space_group_name_H-M   'P 1'
#
loop_
_entity.id
_entity.type
_entity.pdbx_description
1 polymer ?
#
loop_
_entity_poly.entity_id
_entity_poly.type
_entity_poly.pdbx_seq_one_letter_code
_entity_poly.pdbx_strand_id
1 'polypeptide(L)'
;MSDKKRTTPLLDELEKGAWPSFVTEIKKEADRPMVNDLLGVLERSYEERVGHWKHGGLVGVMGYGGGVIGRYCDLGDEFPEVKEFHTLRVNQPAGWFYTSDALRSLCDIWGEHGSGLTNMHGSTGDIIFLGCKTEELEPTFADLTEAGFDLGGSGSAMRTPSCCVGPARCEWACYDTLGACYDITQSFQ
;
A
#
# COMPACT_ATOMS: atom_id res chain seq x y z
N MET A 1 -16.08 -25.86 -6.82
CA MET A 1 -15.37 -24.78 -6.12
C MET A 1 -16.18 -24.51 -4.85
N SER A 2 -15.53 -24.45 -3.71
CA SER A 2 -16.25 -24.40 -2.41
C SER A 2 -16.82 -22.99 -2.19
N ASP A 3 -18.16 -22.88 -2.10
CA ASP A 3 -18.90 -21.66 -1.74
C ASP A 3 -18.70 -21.25 -0.26
N LYS A 4 -17.75 -21.89 0.42
CA LYS A 4 -17.51 -21.62 1.83
C LYS A 4 -16.52 -20.46 1.97
N LYS A 5 -16.97 -19.40 2.63
CA LYS A 5 -16.11 -18.26 3.02
C LYS A 5 -14.87 -18.77 3.74
N ARG A 6 -13.69 -18.35 3.29
CA ARG A 6 -12.42 -18.73 3.93
C ARG A 6 -12.30 -18.05 5.28
N THR A 7 -11.69 -18.74 6.22
CA THR A 7 -11.29 -18.16 7.49
C THR A 7 -9.89 -17.54 7.35
N THR A 8 -9.68 -16.38 7.92
CA THR A 8 -8.43 -15.62 7.85
C THR A 8 -7.99 -15.17 9.26
N PRO A 9 -7.68 -16.13 10.16
CA PRO A 9 -7.42 -15.81 11.57
C PRO A 9 -6.20 -14.91 11.77
N LEU A 10 -5.15 -15.05 10.95
CA LEU A 10 -3.95 -14.21 11.05
C LEU A 10 -4.24 -12.79 10.56
N LEU A 11 -4.95 -12.62 9.44
CA LEU A 11 -5.38 -11.30 8.97
C LEU A 11 -6.34 -10.65 9.94
N ASP A 12 -7.20 -11.43 10.63
CA ASP A 12 -8.12 -10.92 11.65
C ASP A 12 -7.35 -10.41 12.90
N GLU A 13 -6.21 -11.00 13.22
CA GLU A 13 -5.33 -10.48 14.28
C GLU A 13 -4.61 -9.20 13.83
N LEU A 14 -4.09 -9.17 12.60
CA LEU A 14 -3.46 -7.97 12.04
C LEU A 14 -4.39 -6.76 12.03
N GLU A 15 -5.67 -6.97 11.72
CA GLU A 15 -6.69 -5.92 11.64
C GLU A 15 -6.93 -5.22 13.01
N LYS A 16 -6.47 -5.80 14.11
CA LYS A 16 -6.55 -5.19 15.44
C LYS A 16 -5.47 -4.15 15.69
N GLY A 17 -4.42 -4.17 14.92
CA GLY A 17 -3.28 -3.25 15.01
C GLY A 17 -3.27 -2.22 13.91
N ALA A 18 -2.10 -1.66 13.65
CA ALA A 18 -1.85 -0.83 12.47
C ALA A 18 -2.02 -1.67 11.21
N TRP A 19 -2.88 -1.25 10.32
CA TRP A 19 -3.38 -2.08 9.23
C TRP A 19 -3.75 -1.24 8.01
N PRO A 20 -3.24 -1.54 6.82
CA PRO A 20 -3.66 -0.86 5.60
C PRO A 20 -5.17 -1.03 5.37
N SER A 21 -5.90 0.07 5.25
CA SER A 21 -7.38 0.07 5.21
C SER A 21 -7.96 -0.71 4.04
N PHE A 22 -7.27 -0.76 2.89
CA PHE A 22 -7.74 -1.48 1.71
C PHE A 22 -7.91 -2.99 1.95
N VAL A 23 -7.18 -3.61 2.89
CA VAL A 23 -7.36 -5.03 3.21
C VAL A 23 -8.70 -5.26 3.91
N THR A 24 -9.11 -4.33 4.76
CA THR A 24 -10.46 -4.32 5.36
C THR A 24 -11.54 -4.20 4.29
N GLU A 25 -11.34 -3.37 3.28
CA GLU A 25 -12.27 -3.24 2.16
C GLU A 25 -12.33 -4.53 1.31
N ILE A 26 -11.19 -5.17 1.04
CA ILE A 26 -11.16 -6.50 0.39
C ILE A 26 -11.97 -7.52 1.19
N LYS A 27 -11.88 -7.53 2.52
CA LYS A 27 -12.63 -8.44 3.39
C LYS A 27 -14.15 -8.24 3.31
N LYS A 28 -14.63 -7.02 3.07
CA LYS A 28 -16.07 -6.74 2.86
C LYS A 28 -16.61 -7.41 1.61
N GLU A 29 -15.80 -7.61 0.59
CA GLU A 29 -16.16 -8.23 -0.68
C GLU A 29 -15.91 -9.76 -0.71
N ALA A 30 -15.67 -10.39 0.44
CA ALA A 30 -15.29 -11.80 0.56
C ALA A 30 -16.34 -12.80 0.03
N ASP A 31 -17.56 -12.36 -0.25
CA ASP A 31 -18.62 -13.20 -0.86
C ASP A 31 -18.36 -13.46 -2.35
N ARG A 32 -17.48 -12.68 -2.99
CA ARG A 32 -17.04 -12.91 -4.36
C ARG A 32 -16.00 -14.02 -4.39
N PRO A 33 -16.14 -15.07 -5.22
CA PRO A 33 -15.22 -16.20 -5.25
C PRO A 33 -13.76 -15.80 -5.46
N MET A 34 -13.50 -14.85 -6.36
CA MET A 34 -12.14 -14.36 -6.65
C MET A 34 -11.52 -13.63 -5.44
N VAL A 35 -12.31 -12.83 -4.74
CA VAL A 35 -11.86 -12.11 -3.53
C VAL A 35 -11.63 -13.09 -2.39
N ASN A 36 -12.52 -14.07 -2.23
CA ASN A 36 -12.34 -15.13 -1.24
C ASN A 36 -11.06 -15.96 -1.50
N ASP A 37 -10.73 -16.25 -2.74
CA ASP A 37 -9.48 -16.92 -3.10
C ASP A 37 -8.27 -16.03 -2.82
N LEU A 38 -8.36 -14.72 -3.11
CA LEU A 38 -7.31 -13.75 -2.80
C LEU A 38 -7.05 -13.69 -1.29
N LEU A 39 -8.07 -13.60 -0.46
CA LEU A 39 -7.92 -13.60 1.00
C LEU A 39 -7.19 -14.85 1.50
N GLY A 40 -7.45 -16.02 0.91
CA GLY A 40 -6.71 -17.23 1.24
C GLY A 40 -5.24 -17.18 0.83
N VAL A 41 -4.91 -16.47 -0.24
CA VAL A 41 -3.50 -16.21 -0.64
C VAL A 41 -2.83 -15.25 0.33
N LEU A 42 -3.51 -14.19 0.75
CA LEU A 42 -2.98 -13.21 1.71
C LEU A 42 -2.71 -13.86 3.08
N GLU A 43 -3.65 -14.65 3.58
CA GLU A 43 -3.49 -15.38 4.85
C GLU A 43 -2.25 -16.27 4.84
N ARG A 44 -2.09 -17.09 3.79
CA ARG A 44 -0.92 -17.94 3.62
C ARG A 44 0.37 -17.14 3.44
N SER A 45 0.32 -16.03 2.71
CA SER A 45 1.46 -15.15 2.51
C SER A 45 1.97 -14.58 3.84
N TYR A 46 1.07 -14.22 4.73
CA TYR A 46 1.43 -13.76 6.07
C TYR A 46 2.00 -14.88 6.94
N GLU A 47 1.39 -16.06 6.91
CA GLU A 47 1.86 -17.24 7.65
C GLU A 47 3.29 -17.65 7.25
N GLU A 48 3.53 -17.73 5.94
CA GLU A 48 4.81 -18.17 5.37
C GLU A 48 5.87 -17.05 5.32
N ARG A 49 5.49 -15.80 5.60
CA ARG A 49 6.34 -14.60 5.51
C ARG A 49 6.95 -14.38 4.12
N VAL A 50 6.21 -14.68 3.09
CA VAL A 50 6.65 -14.57 1.69
C VAL A 50 5.67 -13.74 0.87
N GLY A 51 6.13 -13.26 -0.28
CA GLY A 51 5.28 -12.64 -1.29
C GLY A 51 4.78 -13.67 -2.29
N HIS A 52 3.57 -13.50 -2.77
CA HIS A 52 3.02 -14.29 -3.85
C HIS A 52 2.91 -13.47 -5.13
N TRP A 53 3.39 -14.05 -6.23
CA TRP A 53 3.35 -13.39 -7.53
C TRP A 53 1.95 -13.44 -8.13
N LYS A 54 1.51 -12.30 -8.68
CA LYS A 54 0.29 -12.17 -9.47
C LYS A 54 0.56 -11.25 -10.66
N HIS A 55 -0.31 -11.30 -11.66
CA HIS A 55 -0.23 -10.42 -12.81
C HIS A 55 -0.10 -8.94 -12.39
N GLY A 56 0.99 -8.29 -12.81
CA GLY A 56 1.29 -6.91 -12.47
C GLY A 56 2.15 -6.70 -11.22
N GLY A 57 2.64 -7.76 -10.57
CA GLY A 57 3.57 -7.66 -9.45
C GLY A 57 3.37 -8.71 -8.36
N LEU A 58 4.13 -8.59 -7.29
CA LEU A 58 3.92 -9.37 -6.08
C LEU A 58 2.65 -8.90 -5.37
N VAL A 59 1.79 -9.85 -5.06
CA VAL A 59 0.59 -9.62 -4.26
C VAL A 59 0.83 -10.15 -2.87
N GLY A 60 0.63 -9.30 -1.88
CA GLY A 60 0.65 -9.72 -0.50
C GLY A 60 2.02 -10.13 0.00
N VAL A 61 2.92 -9.19 0.14
CA VAL A 61 4.06 -9.38 1.04
C VAL A 61 3.50 -9.46 2.45
N MET A 62 3.73 -10.55 3.14
CA MET A 62 3.25 -10.78 4.51
C MET A 62 1.74 -10.55 4.71
N GLY A 63 0.91 -10.86 3.71
CA GLY A 63 -0.54 -10.72 3.81
C GLY A 63 -1.10 -9.33 3.44
N TYR A 64 -0.27 -8.35 3.20
CA TYR A 64 -0.71 -7.01 2.77
C TYR A 64 -0.99 -7.00 1.27
N GLY A 65 -2.22 -7.00 0.87
CA GLY A 65 -2.69 -7.17 -0.51
C GLY A 65 -2.30 -6.08 -1.51
N GLY A 66 -1.71 -4.99 -1.06
CA GLY A 66 -1.27 -3.86 -1.89
C GLY A 66 -0.38 -2.91 -1.10
N GLY A 67 0.11 -1.85 -1.75
CA GLY A 67 0.97 -0.85 -1.12
C GLY A 67 2.40 -1.30 -0.83
N VAL A 68 2.66 -2.60 -0.84
CA VAL A 68 4.00 -3.18 -0.64
C VAL A 68 4.40 -3.97 -1.87
N ILE A 69 5.58 -3.70 -2.39
CA ILE A 69 6.20 -4.47 -3.45
C ILE A 69 7.40 -5.19 -2.86
N GLY A 70 7.26 -6.49 -2.65
CA GLY A 70 8.35 -7.34 -2.15
C GLY A 70 9.49 -7.41 -3.16
N ARG A 71 10.71 -7.15 -2.70
CA ARG A 71 11.94 -7.26 -3.48
C ARG A 71 12.96 -8.02 -2.68
N TYR A 72 13.54 -9.02 -3.32
CA TYR A 72 14.56 -9.88 -2.76
C TYR A 72 15.72 -9.98 -3.73
N CYS A 73 16.93 -9.96 -3.21
CA CYS A 73 18.14 -10.14 -3.99
C CYS A 73 18.51 -11.62 -4.04
N ASP A 74 18.69 -12.16 -5.24
CA ASP A 74 19.14 -13.56 -5.45
C ASP A 74 20.56 -13.80 -4.92
N LEU A 75 21.36 -12.73 -4.79
CA LEU A 75 22.71 -12.74 -4.25
C LEU A 75 22.75 -12.21 -2.81
N GLY A 76 21.71 -12.45 -2.04
CA GLY A 76 21.59 -11.93 -0.69
C GLY A 76 22.68 -12.37 0.28
N ASP A 77 23.36 -13.49 0.02
CA ASP A 77 24.49 -13.97 0.81
C ASP A 77 25.78 -13.16 0.50
N GLU A 78 25.92 -12.65 -0.74
CA GLU A 78 27.02 -11.77 -1.13
C GLU A 78 26.76 -10.31 -0.76
N PHE A 79 25.48 -9.89 -0.80
CA PHE A 79 25.03 -8.52 -0.54
C PHE A 79 23.92 -8.51 0.52
N PRO A 80 24.22 -8.77 1.78
CA PRO A 80 23.22 -8.92 2.84
C PRO A 80 22.41 -7.64 3.09
N GLU A 81 22.95 -6.47 2.78
CA GLU A 81 22.29 -5.17 2.96
C GLU A 81 21.09 -4.94 2.01
N VAL A 82 21.09 -5.66 0.87
CA VAL A 82 20.02 -5.60 -0.12
C VAL A 82 19.31 -6.94 -0.32
N LYS A 83 19.54 -7.89 0.59
CA LYS A 83 18.86 -9.19 0.57
C LYS A 83 17.35 -9.02 0.49
N GLU A 84 16.84 -8.07 1.25
CA GLU A 84 15.46 -7.62 1.24
C GLU A 84 15.47 -6.11 1.01
N PHE A 85 14.75 -5.66 0.00
CA PHE A 85 14.71 -4.25 -0.41
C PHE A 85 13.29 -3.89 -0.83
N HIS A 86 12.35 -4.01 0.10
CA HIS A 86 10.94 -3.79 -0.18
C HIS A 86 10.66 -2.33 -0.53
N THR A 87 9.64 -2.14 -1.34
CA THR A 87 9.16 -0.81 -1.72
C THR A 87 7.76 -0.63 -1.15
N LEU A 88 7.52 0.46 -0.45
CA LEU A 88 6.21 0.84 0.04
C LEU A 88 5.66 2.01 -0.78
N ARG A 89 4.35 2.04 -0.96
CA ARG A 89 3.64 3.16 -1.59
C ARG A 89 2.69 3.79 -0.59
N VAL A 90 2.88 5.06 -0.34
CA VAL A 90 1.94 5.85 0.45
C VAL A 90 0.80 6.27 -0.46
N ASN A 91 -0.44 6.02 -0.02
CA ASN A 91 -1.63 6.31 -0.81
C ASN A 91 -1.90 7.81 -0.89
N GLN A 92 -1.44 8.40 -1.98
CA GLN A 92 -1.65 9.81 -2.25
C GLN A 92 -1.85 10.03 -3.75
N PRO A 93 -3.07 10.30 -4.20
CA PRO A 93 -3.36 10.54 -5.62
C PRO A 93 -2.57 11.72 -6.20
N ALA A 94 -2.22 11.62 -7.48
CA ALA A 94 -1.62 12.74 -8.20
C ALA A 94 -2.58 13.93 -8.28
N GLY A 95 -2.03 15.12 -8.18
CA GLY A 95 -2.77 16.38 -8.20
C GLY A 95 -3.11 16.91 -6.82
N TRP A 96 -2.92 16.14 -5.78
CA TRP A 96 -3.10 16.60 -4.40
C TRP A 96 -1.90 17.37 -3.89
N PHE A 97 -2.17 18.17 -2.87
CA PHE A 97 -1.16 19.00 -2.22
C PHE A 97 -0.70 18.38 -0.91
N TYR A 98 0.60 18.44 -0.67
CA TYR A 98 1.19 18.12 0.62
C TYR A 98 1.51 19.42 1.36
N THR A 99 1.29 19.44 2.65
CA THR A 99 1.91 20.44 3.52
C THR A 99 3.39 20.09 3.72
N SER A 100 4.19 21.09 4.04
CA SER A 100 5.60 20.84 4.36
C SER A 100 5.76 19.93 5.59
N ASP A 101 4.83 19.99 6.52
CA ASP A 101 4.87 19.16 7.73
C ASP A 101 4.52 17.71 7.41
N ALA A 102 3.51 17.46 6.55
CA ALA A 102 3.21 16.12 6.07
C ALA A 102 4.43 15.47 5.36
N LEU A 103 5.11 16.24 4.50
CA LEU A 103 6.31 15.75 3.82
C LEU A 103 7.45 15.45 4.80
N ARG A 104 7.65 16.29 5.84
CA ARG A 104 8.65 16.03 6.88
C ARG A 104 8.32 14.77 7.65
N SER A 105 7.06 14.61 8.12
CA SER A 105 6.65 13.39 8.82
C SER A 105 6.91 12.13 8.01
N LEU A 106 6.60 12.14 6.71
CA LEU A 106 6.91 11.01 5.81
C LEU A 106 8.41 10.76 5.67
N CYS A 107 9.22 11.82 5.57
CA CYS A 107 10.68 11.69 5.50
C CYS A 107 11.26 11.14 6.83
N ASP A 108 10.75 11.59 7.97
CA ASP A 108 11.21 11.16 9.29
C ASP A 108 10.89 9.67 9.50
N ILE A 109 9.65 9.25 9.24
CA ILE A 109 9.23 7.85 9.29
C ILE A 109 10.12 6.98 8.40
N TRP A 110 10.35 7.42 7.16
CA TRP A 110 11.15 6.63 6.23
C TRP A 110 12.65 6.66 6.52
N GLY A 111 13.14 7.70 7.15
CA GLY A 111 14.51 7.78 7.65
C GLY A 111 14.79 6.83 8.81
N GLU A 112 13.76 6.50 9.61
CA GLU A 112 13.85 5.58 10.75
C GLU A 112 13.79 4.11 10.29
N HIS A 113 12.85 3.76 9.41
CA HIS A 113 12.53 2.36 9.07
C HIS A 113 13.14 1.87 7.77
N GLY A 114 13.66 2.74 6.94
CA GLY A 114 14.15 2.38 5.61
C GLY A 114 15.43 3.08 5.20
N SER A 115 15.69 3.04 3.92
CA SER A 115 16.89 3.65 3.32
C SER A 115 16.90 5.18 3.34
N GLY A 116 15.79 5.83 3.66
CA GLY A 116 15.59 7.27 3.50
C GLY A 116 15.33 7.72 2.05
N LEU A 117 15.45 6.83 1.06
CA LEU A 117 15.21 7.19 -0.34
C LEU A 117 13.71 7.23 -0.64
N THR A 118 13.24 8.38 -1.08
CA THR A 118 11.86 8.60 -1.51
C THR A 118 11.78 9.03 -2.95
N ASN A 119 10.69 8.67 -3.62
CA ASN A 119 10.42 9.07 -5.00
C ASN A 119 8.97 9.51 -5.15
N MET A 120 8.74 10.60 -5.85
CA MET A 120 7.42 11.04 -6.28
C MET A 120 7.08 10.34 -7.59
N HIS A 121 6.15 9.41 -7.57
CA HIS A 121 5.89 8.51 -8.68
C HIS A 121 5.03 9.14 -9.80
N GLY A 122 5.42 10.30 -10.28
CA GLY A 122 4.91 10.92 -11.51
C GLY A 122 3.37 10.90 -11.63
N SER A 123 2.87 10.31 -12.70
CA SER A 123 1.45 10.32 -13.04
C SER A 123 0.53 9.50 -12.12
N THR A 124 1.06 8.58 -11.33
CA THR A 124 0.27 7.83 -10.35
C THR A 124 0.22 8.51 -8.99
N GLY A 125 1.09 9.50 -8.76
CA GLY A 125 1.05 10.39 -7.60
C GLY A 125 1.48 9.80 -6.28
N ASP A 126 1.71 8.49 -6.19
CA ASP A 126 2.17 7.87 -4.95
C ASP A 126 3.50 8.46 -4.50
N ILE A 127 3.69 8.59 -3.21
CA ILE A 127 5.03 8.68 -2.64
C ILE A 127 5.54 7.25 -2.47
N ILE A 128 6.71 6.99 -3.04
CA ILE A 128 7.36 5.69 -2.98
C ILE A 128 8.50 5.75 -1.98
N PHE A 129 8.47 4.86 -1.02
CA PHE A 129 9.53 4.55 -0.10
C PHE A 129 10.35 3.38 -0.64
N LEU A 130 11.64 3.61 -0.90
CA LEU A 130 12.53 2.65 -1.55
C LEU A 130 13.46 2.01 -0.53
N GLY A 131 13.30 0.73 -0.30
CA GLY A 131 14.26 -0.10 0.42
C GLY A 131 14.08 -0.15 1.92
N CYS A 132 13.38 -1.19 2.40
CA CYS A 132 13.40 -1.62 3.78
C CYS A 132 13.46 -3.15 3.87
N LYS A 133 13.78 -3.64 5.05
CA LYS A 133 13.72 -5.05 5.39
C LYS A 133 12.30 -5.48 5.71
N THR A 134 12.06 -6.79 5.70
CA THR A 134 10.75 -7.35 6.04
C THR A 134 10.32 -7.00 7.47
N GLU A 135 11.24 -7.00 8.43
CA GLU A 135 11.01 -6.68 9.83
C GLU A 135 10.57 -5.23 10.08
N GLU A 136 10.91 -4.31 9.16
CA GLU A 136 10.57 -2.89 9.26
C GLU A 136 9.20 -2.54 8.64
N LEU A 137 8.54 -3.49 8.00
CA LEU A 137 7.25 -3.22 7.35
C LEU A 137 6.16 -2.85 8.36
N GLU A 138 5.94 -3.68 9.37
CA GLU A 138 4.88 -3.45 10.37
C GLU A 138 5.14 -2.21 11.24
N PRO A 139 6.38 -1.92 11.71
CA PRO A 139 6.70 -0.64 12.34
C PRO A 139 6.40 0.56 11.45
N THR A 140 6.79 0.51 10.17
CA THR A 140 6.48 1.58 9.21
C THR A 140 4.96 1.79 9.07
N PHE A 141 4.17 0.72 9.02
CA PHE A 141 2.70 0.84 8.95
C PHE A 141 2.11 1.48 10.20
N ALA A 142 2.64 1.15 11.38
CA ALA A 142 2.21 1.75 12.64
C ALA A 142 2.41 3.27 12.62
N ASP A 143 3.60 3.72 12.27
CA ASP A 143 3.93 5.14 12.26
C ASP A 143 3.18 5.90 11.15
N LEU A 144 3.01 5.30 9.97
CA LEU A 144 2.17 5.88 8.92
C LEU A 144 0.73 6.04 9.38
N THR A 145 0.15 5.01 10.01
CA THR A 145 -1.22 5.05 10.53
C THR A 145 -1.37 6.12 11.62
N GLU A 146 -0.42 6.23 12.55
CA GLU A 146 -0.41 7.26 13.59
C GLU A 146 -0.33 8.66 12.98
N ALA A 147 0.47 8.83 11.93
CA ALA A 147 0.58 10.09 11.20
C ALA A 147 -0.61 10.39 10.26
N GLY A 148 -1.58 9.47 10.14
CA GLY A 148 -2.78 9.63 9.32
C GLY A 148 -2.58 9.31 7.83
N PHE A 149 -1.55 8.53 7.51
CA PHE A 149 -1.29 8.04 6.16
C PHE A 149 -1.69 6.56 6.02
N ASP A 150 -1.89 6.13 4.80
CA ASP A 150 -2.21 4.74 4.47
C ASP A 150 -1.37 4.27 3.27
N LEU A 151 -1.39 2.97 3.01
CA LEU A 151 -0.75 2.36 1.86
C LEU A 151 -1.73 2.19 0.71
N GLY A 152 -1.23 2.22 -0.51
CA GLY A 152 -2.05 1.97 -1.68
C GLY A 152 -1.26 2.00 -2.99
N GLY A 153 -1.98 1.90 -4.10
CA GLY A 153 -1.44 2.08 -5.44
C GLY A 153 -0.68 0.90 -6.04
N SER A 154 -0.67 -0.28 -5.39
CA SER A 154 -0.04 -1.49 -5.94
C SER A 154 -0.79 -2.77 -5.57
N GLY A 155 -0.43 -3.88 -6.20
CA GLY A 155 -0.99 -5.19 -5.91
C GLY A 155 -2.49 -5.25 -6.16
N SER A 156 -3.25 -5.59 -5.12
CA SER A 156 -4.71 -5.72 -5.16
C SER A 156 -5.45 -4.40 -4.89
N ALA A 157 -4.76 -3.39 -4.35
CA ALA A 157 -5.32 -2.06 -4.18
C ALA A 157 -5.57 -1.40 -5.53
N MET A 158 -6.53 -0.49 -5.58
CA MET A 158 -6.73 0.33 -6.77
C MET A 158 -5.44 1.10 -7.07
N ARG A 159 -5.02 1.09 -8.34
CA ARG A 159 -3.91 1.93 -8.76
C ARG A 159 -4.28 3.38 -8.55
N THR A 160 -3.36 4.13 -7.99
CA THR A 160 -3.58 5.50 -7.55
C THR A 160 -4.22 6.33 -8.67
N PRO A 161 -5.43 6.83 -8.49
CA PRO A 161 -6.05 7.73 -9.45
C PRO A 161 -5.27 9.05 -9.50
N SER A 162 -5.42 9.75 -10.61
CA SER A 162 -4.81 11.07 -10.76
C SER A 162 -5.87 12.07 -11.24
N CYS A 163 -5.74 13.29 -10.78
CA CYS A 163 -6.61 14.38 -11.17
C CYS A 163 -5.81 15.64 -11.51
N CYS A 164 -6.43 16.54 -12.22
CA CYS A 164 -5.88 17.88 -12.39
C CYS A 164 -6.10 18.72 -11.12
N VAL A 165 -5.41 19.86 -11.03
CA VAL A 165 -5.48 20.77 -9.89
C VAL A 165 -6.87 21.35 -9.65
N GLY A 166 -7.77 21.30 -10.64
CA GLY A 166 -9.15 21.73 -10.55
C GLY A 166 -9.33 23.18 -10.11
N PRO A 167 -10.43 23.47 -9.41
CA PRO A 167 -10.78 24.85 -9.03
C PRO A 167 -9.78 25.48 -8.05
N ALA A 168 -8.88 24.69 -7.46
CA ALA A 168 -7.83 25.23 -6.58
C ALA A 168 -6.86 26.19 -7.30
N ARG A 169 -6.64 25.98 -8.63
CA ARG A 169 -5.70 26.78 -9.44
C ARG A 169 -6.13 26.99 -10.89
N CYS A 170 -7.21 26.36 -11.34
CA CYS A 170 -7.62 26.40 -12.75
C CYS A 170 -8.93 27.19 -12.92
N GLU A 171 -8.87 28.29 -13.64
CA GLU A 171 -10.06 29.12 -13.97
C GLU A 171 -11.03 28.42 -14.94
N TRP A 172 -10.57 27.36 -15.62
CA TRP A 172 -11.37 26.57 -16.57
C TRP A 172 -11.98 25.31 -15.93
N ALA A 173 -11.80 25.14 -14.62
CA ALA A 173 -12.34 23.96 -13.93
C ALA A 173 -13.88 23.99 -13.93
N CYS A 174 -14.50 22.91 -14.42
CA CYS A 174 -15.94 22.76 -14.49
C CYS A 174 -16.55 22.11 -13.24
N TYR A 175 -15.72 21.44 -12.43
CA TYR A 175 -16.15 20.76 -11.20
C TYR A 175 -14.95 20.54 -10.26
N ASP A 176 -15.23 20.11 -9.03
CA ASP A 176 -14.20 19.76 -8.05
C ASP A 176 -13.55 18.41 -8.38
N THR A 177 -12.45 18.46 -9.11
CA THR A 177 -11.67 17.28 -9.51
C THR A 177 -10.92 16.66 -8.34
N LEU A 178 -10.51 17.46 -7.33
CA LEU A 178 -9.81 16.98 -6.15
C LEU A 178 -10.75 16.18 -5.25
N GLY A 179 -11.96 16.71 -4.99
CA GLY A 179 -12.98 16.01 -4.22
C GLY A 179 -13.42 14.70 -4.90
N ALA A 180 -13.69 14.75 -6.20
CA ALA A 180 -14.05 13.55 -6.95
C ALA A 180 -12.94 12.47 -6.93
N CYS A 181 -11.66 12.87 -7.04
CA CYS A 181 -10.53 11.95 -6.93
C CYS A 181 -10.42 11.35 -5.52
N TYR A 182 -10.65 12.14 -4.50
CA TYR A 182 -10.69 11.67 -3.12
C TYR A 182 -11.77 10.62 -2.91
N ASP A 183 -13.01 10.93 -3.29
CA ASP A 183 -14.15 10.03 -3.10
C ASP A 183 -13.95 8.68 -3.80
N ILE A 184 -13.43 8.70 -5.04
CA ILE A 184 -13.10 7.49 -5.79
C ILE A 184 -11.98 6.70 -5.08
N THR A 185 -10.94 7.38 -4.64
CA THR A 185 -9.82 6.73 -3.95
C THR A 185 -10.29 6.04 -2.67
N GLN A 186 -11.07 6.73 -1.84
CA GLN A 186 -11.56 6.17 -0.58
C GLN A 186 -12.60 5.06 -0.77
N SER A 187 -13.34 5.09 -1.87
CA SER A 187 -14.38 4.09 -2.15
C SER A 187 -13.83 2.78 -2.72
N PHE A 188 -12.68 2.82 -3.39
CA PHE A 188 -12.16 1.70 -4.17
C PHE A 188 -10.68 1.36 -3.87
N GLN A 189 -10.14 1.88 -2.81
CA GLN A 189 -8.79 1.63 -2.35
C GLN A 189 -8.54 0.15 -2.04
#